data_f7d65f2a181afc2d8b8bbc5ee8328036
#
_entry.id   f7d65f2a181afc2d8b8bbc5ee8328036
#
_cell.length_a   1.000
_cell.length_b   1.000
_cell.length_c   1.000
_cell.angle_alpha   90.00
_cell.angle_beta   90.00
_cell.angle_gamma   90.00
#
_symmetry.space_group_name_H-M   'P 1'
#
loop_
_entity.id
_entity.type
_entity.pdbx_description
1 polymer ?
#
loop_
_entity_poly.entity_id
_entity_poly.type
_entity_poly.pdbx_seq_one_letter_code
_entity_poly.pdbx_strand_id
1 'polypeptide(L)'
;MAELMLGQPLFPGESGIDQLVEIIKVLGTPTRDQIRTMNPNYMEHKFPQIKPHPFNKVFRKADANAIELISRLLEYTPTERLSAIDAMVHPFFDELRDPATRFPDSRHPGGPVKDLPTLFDFSRHGKFSSV
;
A
#
# COMPACT_ATOMS: atom_id res chain seq x y z
N MET A 1 -0.26 1.92 -5.40
CA MET A 1 0.44 0.63 -5.60
C MET A 1 -0.50 -0.45 -6.12
N ALA A 2 -1.56 -0.83 -5.40
CA ALA A 2 -2.51 -1.87 -5.83
C ALA A 2 -3.11 -1.61 -7.23
N GLU A 3 -3.52 -0.38 -7.51
CA GLU A 3 -4.06 0.03 -8.81
C GLU A 3 -3.06 -0.13 -9.96
N LEU A 4 -1.77 0.10 -9.72
CA LEU A 4 -0.72 -0.15 -10.73
C LEU A 4 -0.60 -1.63 -11.10
N MET A 5 -0.92 -2.52 -10.16
CA MET A 5 -0.88 -3.97 -10.39
C MET A 5 -2.15 -4.50 -11.03
N LEU A 6 -3.30 -3.88 -10.73
CA LEU A 6 -4.61 -4.33 -11.20
C LEU A 6 -5.05 -3.64 -12.49
N GLY A 7 -4.51 -2.45 -12.79
CA GLY A 7 -4.97 -1.60 -13.90
C GLY A 7 -6.32 -0.92 -13.65
N GLN A 8 -6.85 -1.05 -12.43
CA GLN A 8 -8.14 -0.46 -12.01
C GLN A 8 -8.14 -0.24 -10.49
N PRO A 9 -9.04 0.60 -9.93
CA PRO A 9 -9.17 0.78 -8.50
C PRO A 9 -9.39 -0.53 -7.76
N LEU A 10 -8.68 -0.71 -6.63
CA LEU A 10 -8.88 -1.89 -5.77
C LEU A 10 -10.22 -1.81 -5.03
N PHE A 11 -10.63 -0.62 -4.63
CA PHE A 11 -11.86 -0.35 -3.88
C PHE A 11 -12.70 0.70 -4.60
N PRO A 12 -13.36 0.35 -5.72
CA PRO A 12 -14.24 1.28 -6.41
C PRO A 12 -15.48 1.57 -5.57
N GLY A 13 -16.05 2.77 -5.72
CA GLY A 13 -17.29 3.15 -5.03
C GLY A 13 -17.70 4.56 -5.41
N GLU A 14 -19.00 4.79 -5.58
CA GLU A 14 -19.56 6.10 -5.86
C GLU A 14 -19.86 6.89 -4.58
N SER A 15 -19.94 6.19 -3.46
CA SER A 15 -20.11 6.76 -2.11
C SER A 15 -19.15 6.16 -1.12
N GLY A 16 -18.97 6.81 0.05
CA GLY A 16 -18.14 6.28 1.13
C GLY A 16 -18.63 4.93 1.65
N ILE A 17 -19.95 4.69 1.63
CA ILE A 17 -20.54 3.42 2.06
C ILE A 17 -20.25 2.32 1.03
N ASP A 18 -20.40 2.62 -0.26
CA ASP A 18 -20.08 1.66 -1.33
C ASP A 18 -18.61 1.27 -1.28
N GLN A 19 -17.70 2.25 -1.11
CA GLN A 19 -16.29 2.00 -0.97
C GLN A 19 -15.96 1.15 0.26
N LEU A 20 -16.64 1.38 1.38
CA LEU A 20 -16.47 0.56 2.59
C LEU A 20 -16.88 -0.90 2.35
N VAL A 21 -17.95 -1.14 1.61
CA VAL A 21 -18.39 -2.49 1.24
C VAL A 21 -17.34 -3.18 0.37
N GLU A 22 -16.76 -2.47 -0.61
CA GLU A 22 -15.67 -3.02 -1.44
C GLU A 22 -14.41 -3.34 -0.61
N ILE A 23 -14.07 -2.51 0.37
CA ILE A 23 -12.98 -2.80 1.32
C ILE A 23 -13.26 -4.10 2.08
N ILE A 24 -14.47 -4.25 2.61
CA ILE A 24 -14.88 -5.45 3.37
C ILE A 24 -14.87 -6.70 2.50
N LYS A 25 -15.24 -6.62 1.22
CA LYS A 25 -15.16 -7.76 0.28
C LYS A 25 -13.74 -8.30 0.14
N VAL A 26 -12.73 -7.45 0.23
CA VAL A 26 -11.32 -7.85 0.10
C VAL A 26 -10.71 -8.19 1.46
N LEU A 27 -10.84 -7.30 2.45
CA LEU A 27 -10.19 -7.45 3.76
C LEU A 27 -10.97 -8.34 4.73
N GLY A 28 -12.23 -8.64 4.41
CA GLY A 28 -13.16 -9.29 5.34
C GLY A 28 -13.82 -8.30 6.29
N THR A 29 -14.83 -8.77 7.00
CA THR A 29 -15.54 -7.95 7.99
C THR A 29 -14.60 -7.61 9.15
N PRO A 30 -14.44 -6.32 9.49
CA PRO A 30 -13.64 -5.93 10.65
C PRO A 30 -14.26 -6.45 11.95
N THR A 31 -13.44 -6.81 12.91
CA THR A 31 -13.88 -7.15 14.26
C THR A 31 -14.39 -5.90 15.00
N ARG A 32 -15.13 -6.09 16.08
CA ARG A 32 -15.57 -4.98 16.94
C ARG A 32 -14.38 -4.17 17.48
N ASP A 33 -13.30 -4.84 17.86
CA ASP A 33 -12.09 -4.18 18.35
C ASP A 33 -11.41 -3.36 17.26
N GLN A 34 -11.32 -3.88 16.04
CA GLN A 34 -10.82 -3.12 14.90
C GLN A 34 -11.67 -1.88 14.61
N ILE A 35 -13.00 -2.01 14.61
CA ILE A 35 -13.90 -0.87 14.41
C ILE A 35 -13.67 0.19 15.49
N ARG A 36 -13.58 -0.23 16.76
CA ARG A 36 -13.34 0.68 17.88
C ARG A 36 -12.03 1.44 17.76
N THR A 37 -10.96 0.78 17.29
CA THR A 37 -9.65 1.43 17.09
C THR A 37 -9.61 2.38 15.90
N MET A 38 -10.40 2.10 14.86
CA MET A 38 -10.51 2.97 13.68
C MET A 38 -11.41 4.18 13.96
N ASN A 39 -12.65 3.93 14.38
CA ASN A 39 -13.63 4.97 14.69
C ASN A 39 -14.77 4.42 15.57
N PRO A 40 -14.81 4.75 16.86
CA PRO A 40 -15.84 4.29 17.78
C PRO A 40 -17.29 4.61 17.35
N ASN A 41 -17.47 5.67 16.56
CA ASN A 41 -18.82 6.08 16.11
C ASN A 41 -19.46 5.07 15.15
N TYR A 42 -18.69 4.13 14.60
CA TYR A 42 -19.19 3.08 13.70
C TYR A 42 -19.51 1.76 14.41
N MET A 43 -19.44 1.70 15.74
CA MET A 43 -19.73 0.48 16.53
C MET A 43 -21.15 -0.06 16.36
N GLU A 44 -22.12 0.82 16.09
CA GLU A 44 -23.53 0.48 15.89
C GLU A 44 -23.83 -0.04 14.47
N HIS A 45 -22.91 0.13 13.50
CA HIS A 45 -23.13 -0.29 12.14
C HIS A 45 -23.11 -1.81 11.99
N LYS A 46 -24.08 -2.34 11.26
CA LYS A 46 -24.13 -3.74 10.88
C LYS A 46 -23.43 -3.92 9.54
N PHE A 47 -22.22 -4.49 9.59
CA PHE A 47 -21.47 -4.82 8.37
C PHE A 47 -21.83 -6.21 7.85
N PRO A 48 -21.78 -6.43 6.52
CA PRO A 48 -21.94 -7.76 5.95
C PRO A 48 -20.86 -8.69 6.49
N GLN A 49 -21.21 -9.95 6.79
CA GLN A 49 -20.26 -10.95 7.29
C GLN A 49 -19.55 -11.60 6.13
N ILE A 50 -18.36 -11.14 5.80
CA ILE A 50 -17.55 -11.58 4.68
C ILE A 50 -16.20 -12.07 5.20
N LYS A 51 -15.75 -13.23 4.72
CA LYS A 51 -14.40 -13.74 5.00
C LYS A 51 -13.38 -12.99 4.14
N PRO A 52 -12.16 -12.73 4.67
CA PRO A 52 -11.09 -12.12 3.90
C PRO A 52 -10.81 -12.87 2.59
N HIS A 53 -10.61 -12.13 1.51
CA HIS A 53 -10.17 -12.71 0.25
C HIS A 53 -8.64 -12.77 0.23
N PRO A 54 -8.02 -13.93 -0.04
CA PRO A 54 -6.56 -14.03 -0.03
C PRO A 54 -5.92 -13.08 -1.05
N PHE A 55 -4.97 -12.25 -0.63
CA PHE A 55 -4.31 -11.27 -1.50
C PHE A 55 -3.62 -11.88 -2.72
N ASN A 56 -3.07 -13.08 -2.61
CA ASN A 56 -2.49 -13.79 -3.75
C ASN A 56 -3.54 -14.18 -4.83
N LYS A 57 -4.83 -14.22 -4.49
CA LYS A 57 -5.91 -14.40 -5.46
C LYS A 57 -6.36 -13.06 -6.06
N VAL A 58 -6.24 -11.97 -5.32
CA VAL A 58 -6.49 -10.62 -5.82
C VAL A 58 -5.39 -10.20 -6.79
N PHE A 59 -4.14 -10.38 -6.39
CA PHE A 59 -2.93 -9.96 -7.13
C PHE A 59 -2.20 -11.16 -7.74
N ARG A 60 -2.85 -11.88 -8.65
CA ARG A 60 -2.39 -13.19 -9.18
C ARG A 60 -1.01 -13.17 -9.84
N LYS A 61 -0.56 -12.03 -10.35
CA LYS A 61 0.71 -11.88 -11.09
C LYS A 61 1.71 -10.99 -10.36
N ALA A 62 1.43 -10.59 -9.12
CA ALA A 62 2.29 -9.70 -8.39
C ALA A 62 3.42 -10.47 -7.67
N ASP A 63 4.53 -9.78 -7.46
CA ASP A 63 5.63 -10.26 -6.63
C ASP A 63 5.20 -10.48 -5.17
N ALA A 64 5.79 -11.48 -4.51
CA ALA A 64 5.43 -11.85 -3.14
C ALA A 64 5.69 -10.70 -2.14
N ASN A 65 6.79 -9.96 -2.29
CA ASN A 65 7.10 -8.80 -1.44
C ASN A 65 6.11 -7.67 -1.68
N ALA A 66 5.63 -7.50 -2.91
CA ALA A 66 4.60 -6.52 -3.22
C ALA A 66 3.26 -6.84 -2.55
N ILE A 67 2.86 -8.12 -2.56
CA ILE A 67 1.64 -8.60 -1.90
C ILE A 67 1.75 -8.43 -0.38
N GLU A 68 2.90 -8.77 0.18
CA GLU A 68 3.17 -8.63 1.63
C GLU A 68 3.11 -7.16 2.05
N LEU A 69 3.77 -6.26 1.33
CA LEU A 69 3.72 -4.83 1.59
C LEU A 69 2.29 -4.28 1.54
N ILE A 70 1.52 -4.64 0.50
CA ILE A 70 0.12 -4.21 0.39
C ILE A 70 -0.70 -4.72 1.57
N SER A 71 -0.53 -5.98 1.97
CA SER A 71 -1.28 -6.56 3.08
C SER A 71 -1.06 -5.80 4.38
N ARG A 72 0.18 -5.39 4.67
CA ARG A 72 0.53 -4.62 5.85
C ARG A 72 0.10 -3.14 5.81
N LEU A 73 -0.03 -2.58 4.61
CA LEU A 73 -0.55 -1.23 4.41
C LEU A 73 -2.08 -1.16 4.49
N LEU A 74 -2.76 -2.29 4.25
CA LEU A 74 -4.22 -2.39 4.30
C LEU A 74 -4.76 -2.96 5.62
N GLU A 75 -3.97 -2.91 6.69
CA GLU A 75 -4.40 -3.33 8.02
C GLU A 75 -5.48 -2.39 8.57
N TYR A 76 -6.57 -2.98 9.13
CA TYR A 76 -7.67 -2.21 9.72
C TYR A 76 -7.22 -1.41 10.94
N THR A 77 -6.48 -2.05 11.85
CA THR A 77 -6.01 -1.42 13.08
C THR A 77 -4.92 -0.41 12.77
N PRO A 78 -5.11 0.90 13.04
CA PRO A 78 -4.12 1.91 12.67
C PRO A 78 -2.74 1.71 13.30
N THR A 79 -2.69 1.17 14.52
CA THR A 79 -1.42 0.89 15.23
C THR A 79 -0.69 -0.35 14.72
N GLU A 80 -1.39 -1.28 14.07
CA GLU A 80 -0.82 -2.46 13.44
C GLU A 80 -0.43 -2.20 11.98
N ARG A 81 -0.99 -1.15 11.39
CA ARG A 81 -0.68 -0.77 10.01
C ARG A 81 0.76 -0.32 9.92
N LEU A 82 1.47 -0.80 8.89
CA LEU A 82 2.86 -0.46 8.63
C LEU A 82 3.06 1.07 8.57
N SER A 83 4.05 1.56 9.31
CA SER A 83 4.41 2.98 9.27
C SER A 83 5.02 3.38 7.93
N ALA A 84 5.05 4.68 7.63
CA ALA A 84 5.68 5.17 6.40
C ALA A 84 7.17 4.80 6.31
N ILE A 85 7.89 4.90 7.43
CA ILE A 85 9.32 4.57 7.48
C ILE A 85 9.53 3.07 7.29
N ASP A 86 8.75 2.23 7.97
CA ASP A 86 8.85 0.77 7.81
C ASP A 86 8.47 0.34 6.39
N ALA A 87 7.48 1.00 5.77
CA ALA A 87 7.15 0.77 4.37
C ALA A 87 8.32 1.10 3.43
N MET A 88 9.05 2.19 3.68
CA MET A 88 10.19 2.59 2.86
C MET A 88 11.37 1.63 2.95
N VAL A 89 11.58 0.97 4.09
CA VAL A 89 12.66 -0.02 4.29
C VAL A 89 12.23 -1.46 3.95
N HIS A 90 11.00 -1.64 3.49
CA HIS A 90 10.47 -2.95 3.13
C HIS A 90 11.28 -3.60 1.99
N PRO A 91 11.47 -4.94 1.98
CA PRO A 91 12.22 -5.66 0.95
C PRO A 91 11.75 -5.42 -0.49
N PHE A 92 10.48 -5.07 -0.69
CA PHE A 92 9.95 -4.68 -2.00
C PHE A 92 10.75 -3.53 -2.66
N PHE A 93 11.39 -2.68 -1.85
CA PHE A 93 12.16 -1.54 -2.32
C PHE A 93 13.69 -1.77 -2.28
N ASP A 94 14.16 -3.00 -2.04
CA ASP A 94 15.60 -3.29 -1.97
C ASP A 94 16.34 -2.89 -3.24
N GLU A 95 15.72 -3.12 -4.41
CA GLU A 95 16.30 -2.72 -5.69
C GLU A 95 16.56 -1.21 -5.78
N LEU A 96 15.70 -0.38 -5.17
CA LEU A 96 15.88 1.07 -5.15
C LEU A 96 16.99 1.53 -4.19
N ARG A 97 17.42 0.68 -3.28
CA ARG A 97 18.52 0.94 -2.34
C ARG A 97 19.86 0.41 -2.84
N ASP A 98 19.87 -0.42 -3.88
CA ASP A 98 21.10 -0.94 -4.48
C ASP A 98 21.80 0.18 -5.24
N PRO A 99 23.05 0.55 -4.88
CA PRO A 99 23.84 1.56 -5.59
C PRO A 99 24.10 1.23 -7.06
N ALA A 100 24.00 -0.05 -7.44
CA ALA A 100 24.17 -0.52 -8.81
C ALA A 100 22.93 -0.34 -9.68
N THR A 101 21.77 -0.10 -9.08
CA THR A 101 20.50 0.06 -9.83
C THR A 101 20.55 1.29 -10.72
N ARG A 102 20.17 1.09 -11.98
CA ARG A 102 20.12 2.14 -13.02
C ARG A 102 18.78 2.08 -13.71
N PHE A 103 18.25 3.25 -14.11
CA PHE A 103 17.04 3.33 -14.91
C PHE A 103 17.32 3.80 -16.33
N PRO A 104 16.69 3.20 -17.34
CA PRO A 104 16.71 3.75 -18.69
C PRO A 104 16.06 5.16 -18.68
N ASP A 105 16.66 6.11 -19.38
CA ASP A 105 16.02 7.41 -19.56
C ASP A 105 14.78 7.23 -20.45
N SER A 106 13.60 7.30 -19.85
CA SER A 106 12.34 7.15 -20.58
C SER A 106 12.11 8.22 -21.65
N ARG A 107 12.80 9.35 -21.56
CA ARG A 107 12.73 10.45 -22.54
C ARG A 107 13.59 10.19 -23.78
N HIS A 108 14.59 9.31 -23.65
CA HIS A 108 15.53 8.98 -24.72
C HIS A 108 15.72 7.45 -24.77
N PRO A 109 14.79 6.69 -25.39
CA PRO A 109 14.94 5.25 -25.55
C PRO A 109 16.28 4.91 -26.24
N GLY A 110 17.13 4.12 -25.57
CA GLY A 110 18.48 3.80 -26.03
C GLY A 110 19.55 4.82 -25.65
N GLY A 111 19.21 5.86 -24.89
CA GLY A 111 20.14 6.82 -24.29
C GLY A 111 20.87 6.28 -23.05
N PRO A 112 21.80 7.07 -22.48
CA PRO A 112 22.53 6.68 -21.28
C PRO A 112 21.58 6.44 -20.11
N VAL A 113 21.82 5.37 -19.34
CA VAL A 113 21.11 5.10 -18.08
C VAL A 113 21.45 6.16 -17.04
N LYS A 114 20.47 6.55 -16.24
CA LYS A 114 20.64 7.53 -15.17
C LYS A 114 20.78 6.86 -13.82
N ASP A 115 21.57 7.48 -12.95
CA ASP A 115 21.60 7.15 -11.55
C ASP A 115 20.24 7.45 -10.90
N LEU A 116 19.85 6.64 -9.89
CA LEU A 116 18.72 6.95 -9.06
C LEU A 116 18.98 8.23 -8.26
N PRO A 117 17.97 9.10 -8.07
CA PRO A 117 18.06 10.14 -7.07
C PRO A 117 18.22 9.50 -5.68
N THR A 118 18.77 10.25 -4.74
CA THR A 118 18.90 9.84 -3.33
C THR A 118 17.50 9.77 -2.68
N LEU A 119 16.81 8.64 -2.84
CA LEU A 119 15.44 8.44 -2.37
C LEU A 119 15.33 8.30 -0.83
N PHE A 120 16.42 7.89 -0.18
CA PHE A 120 16.44 7.51 1.24
C PHE A 120 17.43 8.36 2.06
N ASP A 121 17.84 9.52 1.55
CA ASP A 121 18.65 10.47 2.30
C ASP A 121 17.74 11.36 3.15
N PHE A 122 17.62 11.05 4.45
CA PHE A 122 16.89 11.81 5.46
C PHE A 122 17.78 12.74 6.26
N SER A 123 18.98 13.07 5.76
CA SER A 123 19.87 14.03 6.42
C SER A 123 19.21 15.42 6.48
N ARG A 124 19.69 16.29 7.41
CA ARG A 124 19.19 17.67 7.57
C ARG A 124 19.24 18.51 6.30
N HIS A 125 19.97 18.09 5.29
CA HIS A 125 20.07 18.74 3.97
C HIS A 125 19.11 18.14 2.93
N GLY A 126 18.55 16.97 3.20
CA GLY A 126 17.43 16.41 2.43
C GLY A 126 16.20 17.29 2.68
N LYS A 127 15.66 17.90 1.64
CA LYS A 127 14.50 18.81 1.69
C LYS A 127 13.20 18.08 2.06
N PHE A 128 13.14 17.49 3.23
CA PHE A 128 11.88 17.22 3.90
C PHE A 128 11.67 18.29 4.95
N SER A 129 11.18 19.45 4.49
CA SER A 129 10.48 20.35 5.38
C SER A 129 9.30 19.56 5.94
N SER A 130 9.28 19.37 7.24
CA SER A 130 8.11 18.93 7.98
C SER A 130 6.90 19.77 7.56
N VAL A 131 5.90 19.15 6.99
CA VAL A 131 4.54 19.65 6.94
C VAL A 131 3.83 19.20 8.19
#